data_aa638de5686c4c17ec4694b2d909e59e
#
_entry.id   aa638de5686c4c17ec4694b2d909e59e
#
_cell.length_a   1.000
_cell.length_b   1.000
_cell.length_c   1.000
_cell.angle_alpha   90.00
_cell.angle_beta   90.00
_cell.angle_gamma   90.00
#
_symmetry.space_group_name_H-M   'P 1'
#
loop_
_entity.id
_entity.type
_entity.pdbx_description
1 polymer ?
#
loop_
_entity_poly.entity_id
_entity_poly.type
_entity_poly.pdbx_seq_one_letter_code
_entity_poly.pdbx_strand_id
1 'polypeptide(L)'
;VSTDQSTRQVVEQLTEQKDSTCAACHAVYINPLGYVTENFDALGRARNEQTLFDPTGKETRRVPVETKTVPRVIEDDEREVANAGELAARIVESGKAEACLARAAFHFTFARWDDPERDGCALESLRRTIKEGTLADFVRETALLPAFRQRTFE
;
A
#
# COMPACT_ATOMS: atom_id res chain seq x y z
N VAL A 1 -25.58 -9.50 -3.37
CA VAL A 1 -24.34 -9.73 -4.11
C VAL A 1 -24.60 -10.91 -5.03
N SER A 2 -24.33 -10.76 -6.33
CA SER A 2 -24.52 -11.84 -7.30
C SER A 2 -23.54 -12.97 -7.00
N THR A 3 -24.05 -14.19 -6.93
CA THR A 3 -23.25 -15.40 -6.74
C THR A 3 -22.48 -15.80 -8.00
N ASP A 4 -22.58 -15.01 -9.06
CA ASP A 4 -22.02 -15.29 -10.39
C ASP A 4 -20.88 -14.33 -10.79
N GLN A 5 -20.35 -13.58 -9.81
CA GLN A 5 -19.30 -12.58 -10.00
C GLN A 5 -18.04 -12.95 -9.21
N SER A 6 -16.84 -12.67 -9.78
CA SER A 6 -15.60 -12.76 -9.03
C SER A 6 -15.54 -11.71 -7.91
N THR A 7 -14.66 -11.90 -6.93
CA THR A 7 -14.43 -10.91 -5.85
C THR A 7 -14.13 -9.54 -6.43
N ARG A 8 -13.26 -9.45 -7.43
CA ARG A 8 -12.93 -8.20 -8.12
C ARG A 8 -14.16 -7.55 -8.72
N GLN A 9 -14.98 -8.27 -9.48
CA GLN A 9 -16.19 -7.74 -10.10
C GLN A 9 -17.20 -7.22 -9.05
N VAL A 10 -17.32 -7.90 -7.92
CA VAL A 10 -18.16 -7.43 -6.80
C VAL A 10 -17.62 -6.13 -6.22
N VAL A 11 -16.32 -6.03 -5.99
CA VAL A 11 -15.68 -4.81 -5.48
C VAL A 11 -15.84 -3.64 -6.47
N GLU A 12 -15.58 -3.86 -7.75
CA GLU A 12 -15.79 -2.86 -8.82
C GLU A 12 -17.25 -2.37 -8.82
N GLN A 13 -18.21 -3.30 -8.80
CA GLN A 13 -19.63 -2.96 -8.79
C GLN A 13 -20.04 -2.14 -7.57
N LEU A 14 -19.48 -2.43 -6.40
CA LEU A 14 -19.86 -1.76 -5.16
C LEU A 14 -19.17 -0.40 -4.98
N THR A 15 -17.96 -0.24 -5.47
CA THR A 15 -17.11 0.88 -5.10
C THR A 15 -16.65 1.76 -6.27
N GLU A 16 -16.80 1.29 -7.52
CA GLU A 16 -16.35 2.02 -8.71
C GLU A 16 -17.49 2.54 -9.58
N GLN A 17 -18.70 2.62 -9.04
CA GLN A 17 -19.84 3.18 -9.79
C GLN A 17 -19.55 4.62 -10.20
N LYS A 18 -19.78 4.90 -11.48
CA LYS A 18 -19.60 6.22 -12.06
C LYS A 18 -20.33 7.28 -11.22
N ASP A 19 -19.68 8.39 -10.99
CA ASP A 19 -20.20 9.55 -10.26
C ASP A 19 -20.51 9.29 -8.76
N SER A 20 -20.09 8.15 -8.23
CA SER A 20 -20.16 7.89 -6.79
C SER A 20 -18.98 8.51 -6.04
N THR A 21 -19.20 8.92 -4.80
CA THR A 21 -18.13 9.42 -3.91
C THR A 21 -17.10 8.33 -3.62
N CYS A 22 -17.48 7.05 -3.64
CA CYS A 22 -16.60 5.92 -3.44
C CYS A 22 -15.59 5.77 -4.57
N ALA A 23 -16.02 5.96 -5.82
CA ALA A 23 -15.19 5.78 -7.00
C ALA A 23 -13.99 6.74 -7.04
N ALA A 24 -14.12 7.94 -6.49
CA ALA A 24 -13.04 8.93 -6.46
C ALA A 24 -11.77 8.41 -5.78
N CYS A 25 -11.90 7.57 -4.77
CA CYS A 25 -10.77 6.96 -4.07
C CYS A 25 -10.55 5.50 -4.49
N HIS A 26 -11.64 4.70 -4.56
CA HIS A 26 -11.54 3.27 -4.80
C HIS A 26 -11.03 2.94 -6.19
N ALA A 27 -11.60 3.54 -7.24
CA ALA A 27 -11.21 3.23 -8.61
C ALA A 27 -9.76 3.62 -8.94
N VAL A 28 -9.23 4.65 -8.27
CA VAL A 28 -7.91 5.22 -8.63
C VAL A 28 -6.80 4.78 -7.69
N TYR A 29 -7.06 4.75 -6.37
CA TYR A 29 -6.00 4.61 -5.37
C TYR A 29 -6.10 3.34 -4.52
N ILE A 30 -7.30 2.84 -4.22
CA ILE A 30 -7.49 1.75 -3.25
C ILE A 30 -7.51 0.40 -3.95
N ASN A 31 -8.49 0.21 -4.84
CA ASN A 31 -8.71 -1.10 -5.48
C ASN A 31 -7.54 -1.56 -6.34
N PRO A 32 -6.87 -0.69 -7.14
CA PRO A 32 -5.72 -1.09 -7.92
C PRO A 32 -4.57 -1.67 -7.08
N LEU A 33 -4.39 -1.22 -5.84
CA LEU A 33 -3.40 -1.79 -4.93
C LEU A 33 -3.81 -3.16 -4.40
N GLY A 34 -5.11 -3.43 -4.28
CA GLY A 34 -5.65 -4.71 -3.82
C GLY A 34 -5.69 -5.77 -4.91
N TYR A 35 -6.03 -5.40 -6.14
CA TYR A 35 -6.22 -6.35 -7.24
C TYR A 35 -5.00 -7.19 -7.57
N VAL A 36 -3.79 -6.69 -7.34
CA VAL A 36 -2.55 -7.47 -7.56
C VAL A 36 -2.41 -8.68 -6.66
N THR A 37 -3.22 -8.79 -5.61
CA THR A 37 -3.22 -9.90 -4.65
C THR A 37 -4.40 -10.84 -4.81
N GLU A 38 -5.27 -10.65 -5.80
CA GLU A 38 -6.43 -11.52 -6.07
C GLU A 38 -6.05 -12.98 -6.38
N ASN A 39 -4.80 -13.21 -6.79
CA ASN A 39 -4.26 -14.56 -6.97
C ASN A 39 -3.92 -15.28 -5.65
N PHE A 40 -4.25 -14.71 -4.50
CA PHE A 40 -4.21 -15.39 -3.22
C PHE A 40 -5.63 -15.55 -2.65
N ASP A 41 -5.89 -16.70 -2.05
CA ASP A 41 -7.13 -16.91 -1.31
C ASP A 41 -7.05 -16.35 0.12
N ALA A 42 -8.14 -16.44 0.88
CA ALA A 42 -8.21 -15.95 2.25
C ALA A 42 -7.23 -16.64 3.23
N LEU A 43 -6.63 -17.76 2.83
CA LEU A 43 -5.60 -18.47 3.59
C LEU A 43 -4.18 -18.20 3.06
N GLY A 44 -4.03 -17.26 2.11
CA GLY A 44 -2.75 -16.93 1.49
C GLY A 44 -2.24 -17.98 0.49
N ARG A 45 -3.06 -18.92 0.04
CA ARG A 45 -2.68 -19.91 -0.96
C ARG A 45 -2.81 -19.33 -2.37
N ALA A 46 -1.81 -19.54 -3.21
CA ALA A 46 -1.84 -19.08 -4.59
C ALA A 46 -2.94 -19.80 -5.39
N ARG A 47 -3.66 -19.05 -6.23
CA ARG A 47 -4.70 -19.53 -7.11
C ARG A 47 -4.67 -18.80 -8.44
N ASN A 48 -4.99 -19.49 -9.53
CA ASN A 48 -5.18 -18.92 -10.87
C ASN A 48 -6.67 -18.75 -11.22
N GLU A 49 -7.54 -19.42 -10.45
CA GLU A 49 -8.98 -19.39 -10.61
C GLU A 49 -9.67 -19.18 -9.27
N GLN A 50 -10.79 -18.52 -9.31
CA GLN A 50 -11.71 -18.38 -8.17
C GLN A 50 -12.91 -19.29 -8.40
N THR A 51 -13.21 -20.15 -7.42
CA THR A 51 -14.46 -20.93 -7.40
C THR A 51 -15.61 -20.04 -6.91
N LEU A 52 -16.69 -20.03 -7.65
CA LEU A 52 -17.94 -19.35 -7.30
C LEU A 52 -18.94 -20.36 -6.72
N PHE A 53 -19.70 -19.88 -5.73
CA PHE A 53 -20.67 -20.74 -5.03
C PHE A 53 -22.05 -20.08 -5.05
N ASP A 54 -23.09 -20.90 -5.11
CA ASP A 54 -24.46 -20.45 -4.91
C ASP A 54 -24.76 -20.17 -3.42
N PRO A 55 -25.94 -19.63 -3.07
CA PRO A 55 -26.30 -19.35 -1.67
C PRO A 55 -26.37 -20.60 -0.79
N THR A 56 -26.41 -21.80 -1.37
CA THR A 56 -26.40 -23.07 -0.64
C THR A 56 -24.99 -23.59 -0.36
N GLY A 57 -23.95 -22.90 -0.90
CA GLY A 57 -22.55 -23.32 -0.79
C GLY A 57 -22.12 -24.35 -1.84
N LYS A 58 -22.93 -24.61 -2.86
CA LYS A 58 -22.57 -25.50 -3.96
C LYS A 58 -21.75 -24.74 -5.01
N GLU A 59 -20.65 -25.34 -5.47
CA GLU A 59 -19.84 -24.81 -6.57
C GLU A 59 -20.69 -24.67 -7.84
N THR A 60 -20.67 -23.49 -8.43
CA THR A 60 -21.39 -23.17 -9.68
C THR A 60 -20.44 -23.14 -10.88
N ARG A 61 -19.33 -22.43 -10.75
CA ARG A 61 -18.31 -22.35 -11.80
C ARG A 61 -16.96 -21.85 -11.24
N ARG A 62 -15.94 -21.92 -12.07
CA ARG A 62 -14.64 -21.27 -11.83
C ARG A 62 -14.41 -20.16 -12.84
N VAL A 63 -13.80 -19.08 -12.39
CA VAL A 63 -13.43 -17.93 -13.21
C VAL A 63 -11.95 -17.65 -13.04
N PRO A 64 -11.23 -17.24 -14.09
CA PRO A 64 -9.85 -16.85 -13.97
C PRO A 64 -9.71 -15.64 -13.04
N VAL A 65 -8.60 -15.60 -12.32
CA VAL A 65 -8.24 -14.44 -11.47
C VAL A 65 -7.52 -13.41 -12.33
N GLU A 66 -7.93 -12.14 -12.24
CA GLU A 66 -7.33 -11.02 -12.94
C GLU A 66 -6.61 -10.10 -11.93
N THR A 67 -5.28 -10.08 -12.01
CA THR A 67 -4.42 -9.28 -11.11
C THR A 67 -3.86 -8.01 -11.73
N LYS A 68 -3.96 -7.87 -13.06
CA LYS A 68 -3.41 -6.71 -13.76
C LYS A 68 -4.13 -5.43 -13.39
N THR A 69 -3.36 -4.38 -13.12
CA THR A 69 -3.89 -3.08 -12.69
C THR A 69 -2.84 -1.98 -12.82
N VAL A 70 -3.28 -0.72 -12.75
CA VAL A 70 -2.42 0.47 -12.69
C VAL A 70 -2.48 1.04 -11.27
N PRO A 71 -1.53 0.74 -10.39
CA PRO A 71 -1.61 1.05 -8.96
C PRO A 71 -1.36 2.52 -8.61
N ARG A 72 -0.87 3.34 -9.54
CA ARG A 72 -0.54 4.76 -9.34
C ARG A 72 0.21 5.03 -8.04
N VAL A 73 1.27 4.27 -7.80
CA VAL A 73 2.14 4.46 -6.62
C VAL A 73 2.66 5.90 -6.54
N ILE A 74 2.93 6.50 -7.70
CA ILE A 74 3.15 7.94 -7.89
C ILE A 74 1.97 8.44 -8.75
N GLU A 75 1.48 9.64 -8.52
CA GLU A 75 0.25 10.17 -9.10
C GLU A 75 0.21 10.04 -10.63
N ASP A 76 1.30 10.34 -11.31
CA ASP A 76 1.41 10.30 -12.77
C ASP A 76 1.95 8.96 -13.31
N ASP A 77 2.15 7.94 -12.47
CA ASP A 77 2.61 6.62 -12.92
C ASP A 77 1.43 5.77 -13.37
N GLU A 78 1.27 5.66 -14.68
CA GLU A 78 0.24 4.84 -15.32
C GLU A 78 0.73 3.46 -15.76
N ARG A 79 1.91 3.03 -15.31
CA ARG A 79 2.45 1.72 -15.65
C ARG A 79 1.65 0.61 -14.99
N GLU A 80 1.23 -0.36 -15.80
CA GLU A 80 0.56 -1.58 -15.33
C GLU A 80 1.52 -2.47 -14.53
N VAL A 81 0.98 -3.16 -13.55
CA VAL A 81 1.63 -4.26 -12.82
C VAL A 81 0.75 -5.49 -12.90
N ALA A 82 1.37 -6.67 -12.99
CA ALA A 82 0.67 -7.95 -13.13
C ALA A 82 0.59 -8.76 -11.82
N ASN A 83 1.36 -8.41 -10.80
CA ASN A 83 1.43 -9.16 -9.56
C ASN A 83 2.00 -8.32 -8.41
N ALA A 84 1.89 -8.85 -7.18
CA ALA A 84 2.36 -8.17 -5.97
C ALA A 84 3.89 -7.91 -5.97
N GLY A 85 4.69 -8.76 -6.65
CA GLY A 85 6.14 -8.55 -6.77
C GLY A 85 6.47 -7.31 -7.59
N GLU A 86 5.79 -7.12 -8.72
CA GLU A 86 5.94 -5.92 -9.55
C GLU A 86 5.45 -4.66 -8.83
N LEU A 87 4.34 -4.75 -8.07
CA LEU A 87 3.89 -3.66 -7.21
C LEU A 87 4.95 -3.30 -6.17
N ALA A 88 5.51 -4.30 -5.48
CA ALA A 88 6.56 -4.08 -4.49
C ALA A 88 7.79 -3.38 -5.11
N ALA A 89 8.22 -3.82 -6.30
CA ALA A 89 9.30 -3.16 -7.02
C ALA A 89 9.00 -1.69 -7.34
N ARG A 90 7.75 -1.38 -7.74
CA ARG A 90 7.30 0.00 -7.97
C ARG A 90 7.33 0.86 -6.71
N ILE A 91 6.88 0.30 -5.59
CA ILE A 91 6.90 1.01 -4.30
C ILE A 91 8.34 1.35 -3.90
N VAL A 92 9.26 0.40 -4.05
CA VAL A 92 10.69 0.63 -3.78
C VAL A 92 11.28 1.66 -4.74
N GLU A 93 11.05 1.52 -6.05
CA GLU A 93 11.51 2.49 -7.08
C GLU A 93 11.04 3.93 -6.78
N SER A 94 9.84 4.08 -6.24
CA SER A 94 9.26 5.38 -5.93
C SER A 94 9.93 6.11 -4.75
N GLY A 95 10.68 5.41 -3.91
CA GLY A 95 11.22 5.94 -2.64
C GLY A 95 10.16 6.20 -1.56
N LYS A 96 8.90 5.84 -1.79
CA LYS A 96 7.81 6.05 -0.81
C LYS A 96 7.93 5.12 0.40
N ALA A 97 8.46 3.91 0.21
CA ALA A 97 8.65 2.97 1.31
C ALA A 97 9.56 3.55 2.39
N GLU A 98 10.73 4.07 1.98
CA GLU A 98 11.70 4.68 2.89
C GLU A 98 11.15 5.95 3.53
N ALA A 99 10.48 6.81 2.75
CA ALA A 99 9.89 8.04 3.26
C ALA A 99 8.76 7.74 4.28
N CYS A 100 7.89 6.80 4.00
CA CYS A 100 6.81 6.39 4.92
C CYS A 100 7.38 5.77 6.21
N LEU A 101 8.40 4.91 6.10
CA LEU A 101 9.04 4.29 7.26
C LEU A 101 9.74 5.35 8.13
N ALA A 102 10.46 6.30 7.51
CA ALA A 102 11.10 7.40 8.23
C ALA A 102 10.08 8.23 9.02
N ARG A 103 8.95 8.59 8.40
CA ARG A 103 7.86 9.33 9.07
C ARG A 103 7.21 8.52 10.19
N ALA A 104 6.87 7.26 9.92
CA ALA A 104 6.24 6.40 10.92
C ALA A 104 7.14 6.22 12.15
N ALA A 105 8.43 5.99 11.94
CA ALA A 105 9.39 5.88 13.03
C ALA A 105 9.58 7.20 13.78
N PHE A 106 9.59 8.32 13.08
CA PHE A 106 9.63 9.66 13.69
C PHE A 106 8.42 9.87 14.60
N HIS A 107 7.21 9.64 14.10
CA HIS A 107 5.97 9.77 14.89
C HIS A 107 5.98 8.86 16.12
N PHE A 108 6.41 7.62 15.95
CA PHE A 108 6.52 6.67 17.05
C PHE A 108 7.54 7.12 18.12
N THR A 109 8.73 7.54 17.68
CA THR A 109 9.82 7.90 18.59
C THR A 109 9.56 9.19 19.36
N PHE A 110 9.02 10.21 18.68
CA PHE A 110 8.82 11.54 19.25
C PHE A 110 7.40 11.77 19.78
N ALA A 111 6.49 10.79 19.61
CA ALA A 111 5.10 10.86 20.03
C ALA A 111 4.36 12.12 19.53
N ARG A 112 4.73 12.61 18.35
CA ARG A 112 4.13 13.79 17.70
C ARG A 112 4.17 13.66 16.17
N TRP A 113 3.33 14.44 15.51
CA TRP A 113 3.38 14.58 14.06
C TRP A 113 4.64 15.37 13.63
N ASP A 114 5.15 15.05 12.45
CA ASP A 114 6.22 15.81 11.82
C ASP A 114 5.68 17.14 11.29
N ASP A 115 6.53 18.16 11.37
CA ASP A 115 6.36 19.44 10.69
C ASP A 115 7.39 19.50 9.55
N PRO A 116 6.96 19.56 8.28
CA PRO A 116 7.89 19.56 7.15
C PRO A 116 8.94 20.66 7.18
N GLU A 117 8.60 21.84 7.72
CA GLU A 117 9.53 22.98 7.80
C GLU A 117 10.59 22.79 8.90
N ARG A 118 10.19 22.20 10.02
CA ARG A 118 11.06 22.00 11.20
C ARG A 118 11.80 20.66 11.17
N ASP A 119 11.14 19.61 10.70
CA ASP A 119 11.64 18.22 10.79
C ASP A 119 12.13 17.67 9.45
N GLY A 120 12.01 18.43 8.35
CA GLY A 120 12.34 17.94 7.01
C GLY A 120 13.77 17.39 6.89
N CYS A 121 14.77 18.07 7.48
CA CYS A 121 16.15 17.57 7.48
C CYS A 121 16.32 16.27 8.28
N ALA A 122 15.60 16.11 9.39
CA ALA A 122 15.63 14.91 10.20
C ALA A 122 15.00 13.73 9.45
N LEU A 123 13.85 13.97 8.83
CA LEU A 123 13.16 12.96 8.02
C LEU A 123 14.00 12.51 6.82
N GLU A 124 14.68 13.44 6.14
CA GLU A 124 15.56 13.10 5.01
C GLU A 124 16.80 12.32 5.47
N SER A 125 17.38 12.66 6.62
CA SER A 125 18.48 11.88 7.21
C SER A 125 18.06 10.43 7.51
N LEU A 126 16.89 10.27 8.13
CA LEU A 126 16.33 8.95 8.41
C LEU A 126 16.01 8.17 7.11
N ARG A 127 15.38 8.81 6.13
CA ARG A 127 15.06 8.21 4.83
C ARG A 127 16.33 7.71 4.12
N ARG A 128 17.37 8.53 4.08
CA ARG A 128 18.66 8.15 3.47
C ARG A 128 19.29 6.98 4.21
N THR A 129 19.27 6.99 5.54
CA THR A 129 19.82 5.89 6.33
C THR A 129 19.07 4.57 6.13
N ILE A 130 17.74 4.62 5.95
CA ILE A 130 16.95 3.44 5.59
C ILE A 130 17.37 2.90 4.21
N LYS A 131 17.59 3.79 3.25
CA LYS A 131 17.93 3.42 1.87
C LYS A 131 19.33 2.83 1.73
N GLU A 132 20.31 3.37 2.43
CA GLU A 132 21.74 3.12 2.21
C GLU A 132 22.40 2.29 3.32
N GLY A 133 21.78 2.24 4.50
CA GLY A 133 22.32 1.62 5.70
C GLY A 133 21.57 0.37 6.14
N THR A 134 21.80 0.02 7.40
CA THR A 134 21.12 -1.08 8.09
C THR A 134 20.05 -0.56 9.05
N LEU A 135 19.20 -1.46 9.55
CA LEU A 135 18.24 -1.11 10.62
C LEU A 135 18.96 -0.61 11.89
N ALA A 136 20.15 -1.14 12.21
CA ALA A 136 20.95 -0.67 13.33
C ALA A 136 21.44 0.77 13.11
N ASP A 137 21.83 1.11 11.89
CA ASP A 137 22.24 2.48 11.55
C ASP A 137 21.06 3.45 11.66
N PHE A 138 19.87 3.00 11.21
CA PHE A 138 18.65 3.78 11.34
C PHE A 138 18.29 4.08 12.80
N VAL A 139 18.35 3.08 13.69
CA VAL A 139 18.09 3.27 15.13
C VAL A 139 19.13 4.21 15.75
N ARG A 140 20.40 4.06 15.37
CA ARG A 140 21.48 4.96 15.81
C ARG A 140 21.26 6.39 15.35
N GLU A 141 20.94 6.59 14.07
CA GLU A 141 20.65 7.91 13.50
C GLU A 141 19.48 8.58 14.21
N THR A 142 18.40 7.84 14.50
CA THR A 142 17.26 8.35 15.26
C THR A 142 17.70 8.93 16.61
N ALA A 143 18.56 8.23 17.34
CA ALA A 143 19.08 8.69 18.63
C ALA A 143 20.04 9.90 18.52
N LEU A 144 20.66 10.10 17.36
CA LEU A 144 21.57 11.22 17.10
C LEU A 144 20.85 12.48 16.65
N LEU A 145 19.59 12.40 16.23
CA LEU A 145 18.84 13.55 15.79
C LEU A 145 18.78 14.65 16.87
N PRO A 146 18.90 15.93 16.49
CA PRO A 146 18.71 17.05 17.43
C PRO A 146 17.39 16.96 18.19
N ALA A 147 16.31 16.58 17.52
CA ALA A 147 14.99 16.41 18.11
C ALA A 147 14.95 15.35 19.24
N PHE A 148 15.86 14.36 19.25
CA PHE A 148 15.98 13.38 20.33
C PHE A 148 16.70 13.95 21.55
N ARG A 149 17.68 14.83 21.32
CA ARG A 149 18.57 15.35 22.36
C ARG A 149 18.15 16.70 22.93
N GLN A 150 17.30 17.42 22.22
CA GLN A 150 16.85 18.77 22.58
C GLN A 150 15.33 18.79 22.75
N ARG A 151 14.87 19.15 23.93
CA ARG A 151 13.45 19.42 24.19
C ARG A 151 13.24 20.91 24.32
N THR A 152 12.39 21.48 23.50
CA THR A 152 11.82 22.80 23.70
C THR A 152 10.55 22.64 24.53
N PHE A 153 10.48 23.28 25.67
CA PHE A 153 9.25 23.41 26.46
C PHE A 153 8.62 24.73 26.03
N GLU A 154 7.44 24.67 25.41
CA GLU A 154 6.56 25.82 25.18
C GLU A 154 5.59 25.91 26.34
#